data_5d33ac55d7aea2ccced88b5535cc61c8
#
_entry.id   5d33ac55d7aea2ccced88b5535cc61c8
#
_cell.length_a   1.000
_cell.length_b   1.000
_cell.length_c   1.000
_cell.angle_alpha   90.00
_cell.angle_beta   90.00
_cell.angle_gamma   90.00
#
_symmetry.space_group_name_H-M   'P 1'
#
loop_
_entity.id
_entity.type
_entity.pdbx_description
1 polymer ?
#
loop_
_entity_poly.entity_id
_entity_poly.type
_entity_poly.pdbx_seq_one_letter_code
_entity_poly.pdbx_strand_id
1 'polypeptide(L)'
;MADQKFKRNTAYKLRIGDILVGKPIFDNDKYLYMELGDKKISRVNVIGNIVDKYESDGERKYLFLTLDDGSGQIKLKAFGEEELIKFKGVMQGQTVTIIGTVRNWNNETYVQPEIIKEQDPKYLLIRKLELEKERKDSAPKIEDKQEIKAIKDQILDKIRDAEEQGGIDQDKIIMDLRETSPEIINQEIKKLLEEGIVF
;
A
#
# COMPACT_ATOMS: atom_id res chain seq x y z
N MET A 1 -35.07 -4.60 21.01
CA MET A 1 -33.60 -4.66 20.92
C MET A 1 -33.25 -4.41 19.45
N ALA A 2 -32.63 -3.27 19.15
CA ALA A 2 -32.33 -2.90 17.78
C ALA A 2 -31.19 -3.79 17.25
N ASP A 3 -31.43 -4.48 16.15
CA ASP A 3 -30.42 -5.21 15.37
C ASP A 3 -29.30 -4.23 14.97
N GLN A 4 -28.19 -4.27 15.71
CA GLN A 4 -26.95 -3.63 15.25
C GLN A 4 -26.48 -4.41 14.01
N LYS A 5 -26.87 -3.95 12.81
CA LYS A 5 -26.29 -4.40 11.57
C LYS A 5 -24.79 -4.16 11.63
N PHE A 6 -24.02 -5.22 11.88
CA PHE A 6 -22.55 -5.19 11.80
C PHE A 6 -22.17 -4.80 10.36
N LYS A 7 -21.83 -3.53 10.16
CA LYS A 7 -21.31 -3.03 8.89
C LYS A 7 -19.89 -3.57 8.73
N ARG A 8 -19.70 -4.54 7.83
CA ARG A 8 -18.36 -5.05 7.51
C ARG A 8 -17.50 -3.92 6.94
N ASN A 9 -16.28 -3.79 7.43
CA ASN A 9 -15.32 -2.84 6.89
C ASN A 9 -14.95 -3.19 5.44
N THR A 10 -14.71 -2.17 4.62
CA THR A 10 -14.23 -2.35 3.25
C THR A 10 -12.91 -3.11 3.26
N ALA A 11 -12.79 -4.14 2.41
CA ALA A 11 -11.54 -4.84 2.19
C ALA A 11 -10.74 -4.10 1.10
N TYR A 12 -9.69 -3.39 1.49
CA TYR A 12 -8.87 -2.63 0.56
C TYR A 12 -7.98 -3.56 -0.26
N LYS A 13 -7.95 -3.37 -1.57
CA LYS A 13 -6.96 -4.00 -2.45
C LYS A 13 -5.62 -3.32 -2.24
N LEU A 14 -4.62 -4.06 -1.77
CA LEU A 14 -3.30 -3.54 -1.46
C LEU A 14 -2.23 -4.54 -1.87
N ARG A 15 -1.00 -4.07 -2.09
CA ARG A 15 0.18 -4.93 -2.12
C ARG A 15 0.61 -5.25 -0.70
N ILE A 16 1.28 -6.38 -0.54
CA ILE A 16 1.84 -6.79 0.75
C ILE A 16 2.85 -5.75 1.25
N GLY A 17 3.72 -5.24 0.36
CA GLY A 17 4.67 -4.18 0.71
C GLY A 17 3.99 -2.92 1.26
N ASP A 18 2.83 -2.52 0.72
CA ASP A 18 2.06 -1.37 1.22
C ASP A 18 1.53 -1.64 2.65
N ILE A 19 1.11 -2.88 2.93
CA ILE A 19 0.66 -3.29 4.27
C ILE A 19 1.82 -3.25 5.28
N LEU A 20 3.00 -3.69 4.87
CA LEU A 20 4.17 -3.78 5.76
C LEU A 20 4.74 -2.41 6.16
N VAL A 21 4.59 -1.38 5.31
CA VAL A 21 5.01 -0.01 5.63
C VAL A 21 3.94 0.80 6.35
N GLY A 22 2.72 0.29 6.45
CA GLY A 22 1.63 0.93 7.17
C GLY A 22 1.92 1.03 8.67
N LYS A 23 1.44 2.11 9.30
CA LYS A 23 1.62 2.36 10.73
C LYS A 23 0.50 1.71 11.54
N PRO A 24 0.81 0.76 12.46
CA PRO A 24 -0.21 0.18 13.33
C PRO A 24 -0.64 1.21 14.40
N ILE A 25 -1.95 1.37 14.59
CA ILE A 25 -2.55 2.27 15.59
C ILE A 25 -3.17 1.44 16.69
N PHE A 26 -2.83 1.81 17.94
CA PHE A 26 -3.28 1.14 19.16
C PHE A 26 -4.07 2.09 20.04
N ASP A 27 -4.96 1.52 20.85
CA ASP A 27 -5.63 2.17 21.98
C ASP A 27 -5.51 1.24 23.19
N ASN A 28 -4.86 1.71 24.27
CA ASN A 28 -4.59 0.92 25.48
C ASN A 28 -4.05 -0.49 25.17
N ASP A 29 -2.97 -0.57 24.40
CA ASP A 29 -2.31 -1.79 23.91
C ASP A 29 -3.15 -2.69 22.99
N LYS A 30 -4.37 -2.28 22.66
CA LYS A 30 -5.24 -2.98 21.74
C LYS A 30 -5.07 -2.43 20.33
N TYR A 31 -4.67 -3.29 19.40
CA TYR A 31 -4.61 -2.93 17.98
C TYR A 31 -5.99 -2.53 17.46
N LEU A 32 -6.10 -1.37 16.80
CA LEU A 32 -7.33 -0.86 16.22
C LEU A 32 -7.35 -1.04 14.69
N TYR A 33 -6.40 -0.44 14.01
CA TYR A 33 -6.28 -0.47 12.55
C TYR A 33 -4.85 -0.10 12.14
N MET A 34 -4.56 -0.30 10.87
CA MET A 34 -3.36 0.20 10.23
C MET A 34 -3.67 1.51 9.50
N GLU A 35 -2.82 2.50 9.67
CA GLU A 35 -2.85 3.75 8.93
C GLU A 35 -1.92 3.68 7.73
N LEU A 36 -2.45 3.98 6.53
CA LEU A 36 -1.69 4.05 5.29
C LEU A 36 -2.14 5.29 4.51
N GLY A 37 -1.34 6.36 4.57
CA GLY A 37 -1.77 7.69 4.15
C GLY A 37 -3.01 8.10 4.93
N ASP A 38 -4.05 8.56 4.27
CA ASP A 38 -5.34 8.99 4.85
C ASP A 38 -6.27 7.82 5.15
N LYS A 39 -5.89 6.58 4.82
CA LYS A 39 -6.77 5.41 4.93
C LYS A 39 -6.57 4.68 6.25
N LYS A 40 -7.68 4.38 6.93
CA LYS A 40 -7.73 3.49 8.10
C LYS A 40 -8.07 2.08 7.61
N ILE A 41 -7.11 1.18 7.67
CA ILE A 41 -7.20 -0.15 7.10
C ILE A 41 -7.33 -1.18 8.22
N SER A 42 -8.49 -1.82 8.27
CA SER A 42 -8.75 -2.96 9.18
C SER A 42 -8.86 -4.26 8.41
N ARG A 43 -9.21 -4.19 7.11
CA ARG A 43 -9.50 -5.35 6.29
C ARG A 43 -8.86 -5.19 4.90
N VAL A 44 -8.27 -6.27 4.39
CA VAL A 44 -7.51 -6.25 3.14
C VAL A 44 -7.98 -7.35 2.18
N ASN A 45 -7.75 -7.10 0.90
CA ASN A 45 -7.90 -8.05 -0.20
C ASN A 45 -6.55 -8.11 -0.93
N VAL A 46 -5.78 -9.16 -0.65
CA VAL A 46 -4.45 -9.38 -1.22
C VAL A 46 -4.44 -10.64 -2.07
N ILE A 47 -3.54 -10.69 -3.04
CA ILE A 47 -3.28 -11.86 -3.86
C ILE A 47 -1.78 -12.14 -3.84
N GLY A 48 -1.39 -13.41 -3.75
CA GLY A 48 0.01 -13.81 -3.71
C GLY A 48 0.16 -15.32 -3.84
N ASN A 49 1.40 -15.75 -3.84
CA ASN A 49 1.76 -17.17 -3.80
C ASN A 49 2.01 -17.62 -2.37
N ILE A 50 1.54 -18.82 -2.03
CA ILE A 50 1.89 -19.46 -0.76
C ILE A 50 3.33 -19.99 -0.87
N VAL A 51 4.25 -19.37 -0.14
CA VAL A 51 5.67 -19.76 -0.17
C VAL A 51 6.07 -20.63 1.00
N ASP A 52 5.29 -20.65 2.07
CA ASP A 52 5.51 -21.52 3.24
C ASP A 52 4.19 -21.87 3.92
N LYS A 53 4.14 -23.08 4.52
CA LYS A 53 3.00 -23.57 5.30
C LYS A 53 3.50 -24.32 6.52
N TYR A 54 3.03 -23.89 7.69
CA TYR A 54 3.26 -24.56 8.96
C TYR A 54 1.94 -24.84 9.68
N GLU A 55 1.71 -26.09 10.06
CA GLU A 55 0.55 -26.54 10.84
C GLU A 55 1.02 -27.16 12.14
N SER A 56 0.40 -26.78 13.26
CA SER A 56 0.78 -27.31 14.57
C SER A 56 0.28 -28.75 14.77
N ASP A 57 1.14 -29.61 15.30
CA ASP A 57 0.80 -31.00 15.66
C ASP A 57 0.29 -31.13 17.10
N GLY A 58 0.36 -30.07 17.92
CA GLY A 58 0.03 -30.06 19.34
C GLY A 58 -1.49 -29.98 19.64
N GLU A 59 -1.81 -29.92 20.94
CA GLU A 59 -3.20 -29.75 21.42
C GLU A 59 -3.82 -28.44 20.94
N ARG A 60 -3.02 -27.38 20.84
CA ARG A 60 -3.48 -26.09 20.28
C ARG A 60 -3.31 -26.13 18.76
N LYS A 61 -4.44 -26.09 18.05
CA LYS A 61 -4.47 -26.11 16.59
C LYS A 61 -4.29 -24.70 16.04
N TYR A 62 -3.24 -24.50 15.25
CA TYR A 62 -2.99 -23.27 14.49
C TYR A 62 -2.30 -23.57 13.16
N LEU A 63 -2.53 -22.70 12.19
CA LEU A 63 -1.94 -22.77 10.85
C LEU A 63 -1.35 -21.41 10.50
N PHE A 64 -0.09 -21.42 10.07
CA PHE A 64 0.57 -20.26 9.50
C PHE A 64 0.91 -20.52 8.04
N LEU A 65 0.52 -19.57 7.20
CA LEU A 65 0.92 -19.55 5.79
C LEU A 65 1.72 -18.28 5.56
N THR A 66 2.74 -18.33 4.71
CA THR A 66 3.44 -17.14 4.24
C THR A 66 3.01 -16.86 2.82
N LEU A 67 2.47 -15.66 2.60
CA LEU A 67 2.00 -15.16 1.32
C LEU A 67 3.01 -14.16 0.77
N ASP A 68 3.36 -14.29 -0.52
CA ASP A 68 4.29 -13.44 -1.25
C ASP A 68 3.65 -12.93 -2.54
N ASP A 69 3.66 -11.62 -2.80
CA ASP A 69 3.15 -10.99 -4.02
C ASP A 69 4.24 -10.31 -4.87
N GLY A 70 5.52 -10.55 -4.52
CA GLY A 70 6.68 -9.92 -5.14
C GLY A 70 7.00 -8.52 -4.61
N SER A 71 6.15 -7.92 -3.77
CA SER A 71 6.40 -6.64 -3.08
C SER A 71 6.82 -6.83 -1.62
N GLY A 72 6.56 -8.02 -1.06
CA GLY A 72 6.88 -8.40 0.30
C GLY A 72 6.22 -9.72 0.68
N GLN A 73 6.51 -10.18 1.90
CA GLN A 73 5.95 -11.39 2.47
C GLN A 73 5.16 -11.06 3.73
N ILE A 74 3.99 -11.66 3.90
CA ILE A 74 3.15 -11.49 5.07
C ILE A 74 2.64 -12.83 5.58
N LYS A 75 2.56 -12.98 6.91
CA LYS A 75 1.98 -14.18 7.51
C LYS A 75 0.46 -14.11 7.54
N LEU A 76 -0.15 -15.22 7.18
CA LEU A 76 -1.56 -15.50 7.41
C LEU A 76 -1.64 -16.41 8.63
N LYS A 77 -2.36 -16.02 9.68
CA LYS A 77 -2.47 -16.79 10.92
C LYS A 77 -3.92 -17.18 11.17
N ALA A 78 -4.17 -18.49 11.27
CA ALA A 78 -5.46 -19.07 11.62
C ALA A 78 -5.35 -19.87 12.92
N PHE A 79 -6.31 -19.73 13.82
CA PHE A 79 -6.32 -20.33 15.15
C PHE A 79 -7.64 -21.07 15.37
N GLY A 80 -7.53 -22.29 15.92
CA GLY A 80 -8.68 -23.14 16.23
C GLY A 80 -9.16 -23.98 15.04
N GLU A 81 -9.78 -25.10 15.33
CA GLU A 81 -10.16 -26.12 14.33
C GLU A 81 -11.08 -25.59 13.24
N GLU A 82 -12.09 -24.76 13.60
CA GLU A 82 -13.04 -24.21 12.66
C GLU A 82 -12.38 -23.33 11.58
N GLU A 83 -11.37 -22.53 12.01
CA GLU A 83 -10.62 -21.70 11.07
C GLU A 83 -9.68 -22.55 10.20
N LEU A 84 -9.02 -23.57 10.77
CA LEU A 84 -8.10 -24.43 10.05
C LEU A 84 -8.79 -25.20 8.92
N ILE A 85 -10.03 -25.63 9.12
CA ILE A 85 -10.80 -26.35 8.10
C ILE A 85 -10.91 -25.54 6.80
N LYS A 86 -11.02 -24.20 6.88
CA LYS A 86 -11.09 -23.30 5.72
C LYS A 86 -9.82 -23.33 4.86
N PHE A 87 -8.69 -23.69 5.46
CA PHE A 87 -7.37 -23.62 4.81
C PHE A 87 -6.73 -25.01 4.59
N LYS A 88 -7.46 -26.08 4.91
CA LYS A 88 -6.93 -27.45 4.86
C LYS A 88 -6.45 -27.88 3.46
N GLY A 89 -7.09 -27.34 2.40
CA GLY A 89 -6.73 -27.63 1.01
C GLY A 89 -5.65 -26.72 0.41
N VAL A 90 -5.15 -25.74 1.16
CA VAL A 90 -4.16 -24.80 0.65
C VAL A 90 -2.78 -25.40 0.72
N MET A 91 -2.05 -25.36 -0.40
CA MET A 91 -0.70 -25.93 -0.54
C MET A 91 0.31 -24.85 -0.91
N GLN A 92 1.57 -25.11 -0.57
CA GLN A 92 2.70 -24.30 -1.03
C GLN A 92 2.77 -24.32 -2.56
N GLY A 93 3.12 -23.17 -3.15
CA GLY A 93 3.15 -22.97 -4.60
C GLY A 93 1.84 -22.48 -5.22
N GLN A 94 0.72 -22.58 -4.51
CA GLN A 94 -0.55 -22.06 -5.03
C GLN A 94 -0.62 -20.54 -5.00
N THR A 95 -1.23 -19.96 -6.03
CA THR A 95 -1.64 -18.56 -6.05
C THR A 95 -3.04 -18.44 -5.44
N VAL A 96 -3.20 -17.56 -4.46
CA VAL A 96 -4.46 -17.38 -3.75
C VAL A 96 -4.83 -15.91 -3.60
N THR A 97 -6.14 -15.64 -3.61
CA THR A 97 -6.71 -14.38 -3.12
C THR A 97 -7.13 -14.56 -1.68
N ILE A 98 -6.71 -13.65 -0.84
CA ILE A 98 -7.04 -13.60 0.59
C ILE A 98 -7.86 -12.35 0.86
N ILE A 99 -8.99 -12.51 1.54
CA ILE A 99 -9.68 -11.43 2.22
C ILE A 99 -9.58 -11.71 3.71
N GLY A 100 -9.10 -10.73 4.48
CA GLY A 100 -8.89 -10.93 5.91
C GLY A 100 -8.68 -9.63 6.66
N THR A 101 -8.64 -9.76 7.98
CA THR A 101 -8.42 -8.65 8.90
C THR A 101 -6.93 -8.50 9.18
N VAL A 102 -6.41 -7.27 9.04
CA VAL A 102 -5.05 -6.95 9.45
C VAL A 102 -4.97 -6.94 10.97
N ARG A 103 -3.92 -7.53 11.50
CA ARG A 103 -3.60 -7.60 12.93
C ARG A 103 -2.14 -7.24 13.15
N ASN A 104 -1.85 -6.77 14.35
CA ASN A 104 -0.48 -6.60 14.80
C ASN A 104 -0.32 -7.21 16.19
N TRP A 105 0.73 -7.99 16.39
CA TRP A 105 1.09 -8.59 17.65
C TRP A 105 2.61 -8.70 17.77
N ASN A 106 3.18 -8.23 18.87
CA ASN A 106 4.63 -8.19 19.11
C ASN A 106 5.41 -7.54 17.94
N ASN A 107 4.93 -6.39 17.46
CA ASN A 107 5.47 -5.68 16.30
C ASN A 107 5.43 -6.46 14.98
N GLU A 108 4.78 -7.61 14.92
CA GLU A 108 4.57 -8.35 13.69
C GLU A 108 3.18 -8.06 13.13
N THR A 109 3.14 -7.49 11.93
CA THR A 109 1.89 -7.32 11.17
C THR A 109 1.58 -8.61 10.43
N TYR A 110 0.35 -9.11 10.57
CA TYR A 110 -0.14 -10.31 9.89
C TYR A 110 -1.59 -10.14 9.45
N VAL A 111 -2.06 -11.04 8.62
CA VAL A 111 -3.47 -11.10 8.23
C VAL A 111 -4.12 -12.33 8.85
N GLN A 112 -5.25 -12.10 9.52
CA GLN A 112 -6.15 -13.17 9.93
C GLN A 112 -7.13 -13.40 8.77
N PRO A 113 -7.01 -14.50 8.01
CA PRO A 113 -7.79 -14.72 6.81
C PRO A 113 -9.25 -15.06 7.17
N GLU A 114 -10.19 -14.48 6.42
CA GLU A 114 -11.62 -14.80 6.48
C GLU A 114 -12.04 -15.63 5.28
N ILE A 115 -11.49 -15.32 4.12
CA ILE A 115 -11.77 -15.99 2.85
C ILE A 115 -10.42 -16.25 2.15
N ILE A 116 -10.26 -17.47 1.66
CA ILE A 116 -9.17 -17.86 0.79
C ILE A 116 -9.76 -18.50 -0.48
N LYS A 117 -9.23 -18.12 -1.63
CA LYS A 117 -9.65 -18.67 -2.91
C LYS A 117 -8.43 -18.86 -3.80
N GLU A 118 -8.25 -20.08 -4.30
CA GLU A 118 -7.25 -20.35 -5.33
C GLU A 118 -7.53 -19.57 -6.60
N GLN A 119 -6.46 -19.10 -7.25
CA GLN A 119 -6.50 -18.29 -8.45
C GLN A 119 -5.49 -18.77 -9.49
N ASP A 120 -5.75 -18.48 -10.76
CA ASP A 120 -4.72 -18.58 -11.79
C ASP A 120 -3.60 -17.57 -11.51
N PRO A 121 -2.30 -17.95 -11.63
CA PRO A 121 -1.17 -17.04 -11.41
C PRO A 121 -1.22 -15.73 -12.21
N LYS A 122 -1.93 -15.71 -13.35
CA LYS A 122 -2.16 -14.49 -14.15
C LYS A 122 -2.87 -13.38 -13.38
N TYR A 123 -3.64 -13.74 -12.33
CA TYR A 123 -4.30 -12.74 -11.49
C TYR A 123 -3.33 -11.87 -10.70
N LEU A 124 -2.09 -12.30 -10.46
CA LEU A 124 -1.04 -11.44 -9.90
C LEU A 124 -0.75 -10.25 -10.81
N LEU A 125 -0.65 -10.49 -12.13
CA LEU A 125 -0.45 -9.42 -13.10
C LEU A 125 -1.67 -8.49 -13.19
N ILE A 126 -2.88 -9.07 -13.21
CA ILE A 126 -4.12 -8.29 -13.22
C ILE A 126 -4.16 -7.38 -12.00
N ARG A 127 -3.88 -7.90 -10.79
CA ARG A 127 -3.86 -7.11 -9.56
C ARG A 127 -2.82 -5.99 -9.61
N LYS A 128 -1.63 -6.27 -10.13
CA LYS A 128 -0.60 -5.25 -10.32
C LYS A 128 -1.11 -4.10 -11.19
N LEU A 129 -1.71 -4.42 -12.34
CA LEU A 129 -2.27 -3.41 -13.25
C LEU A 129 -3.44 -2.63 -12.63
N GLU A 130 -4.33 -3.29 -11.87
CA GLU A 130 -5.40 -2.62 -11.12
C GLU A 130 -4.85 -1.58 -10.16
N LEU A 131 -3.86 -1.96 -9.33
CA LEU A 131 -3.28 -1.07 -8.33
C LEU A 131 -2.47 0.07 -8.95
N GLU A 132 -1.76 -0.19 -10.06
CA GLU A 132 -1.05 0.86 -10.81
C GLU A 132 -2.03 1.87 -11.42
N LYS A 133 -3.18 1.41 -11.92
CA LYS A 133 -4.24 2.28 -12.42
C LYS A 133 -4.83 3.14 -11.30
N GLU A 134 -5.19 2.53 -10.16
CA GLU A 134 -5.72 3.26 -9.00
C GLU A 134 -4.73 4.33 -8.50
N ARG A 135 -3.42 4.05 -8.51
CA ARG A 135 -2.39 5.03 -8.14
C ARG A 135 -2.32 6.20 -9.12
N LYS A 136 -2.41 5.94 -10.43
CA LYS A 136 -2.43 6.99 -11.45
C LYS A 136 -3.70 7.84 -11.35
N ASP A 137 -4.84 7.21 -11.05
CA ASP A 137 -6.12 7.90 -10.88
C ASP A 137 -6.19 8.68 -9.55
N SER A 138 -5.42 8.29 -8.54
CA SER A 138 -5.33 8.95 -7.22
C SER A 138 -4.22 10.00 -7.15
N ALA A 139 -3.27 9.99 -8.10
CA ALA A 139 -2.34 11.11 -8.25
C ALA A 139 -3.15 12.37 -8.58
N PRO A 140 -2.82 13.52 -7.99
CA PRO A 140 -3.49 14.77 -8.33
C PRO A 140 -3.42 14.91 -9.85
N LYS A 141 -4.59 14.80 -10.49
CA LYS A 141 -4.72 15.07 -11.93
C LYS A 141 -4.52 16.56 -12.06
N ILE A 142 -3.36 16.97 -12.51
CA ILE A 142 -3.22 18.29 -13.10
C ILE A 142 -3.95 18.20 -14.44
N GLU A 143 -5.23 18.54 -14.42
CA GLU A 143 -6.12 18.41 -15.58
C GLU A 143 -5.80 19.48 -16.65
N ASP A 144 -4.88 20.41 -16.38
CA ASP A 144 -4.61 21.48 -17.31
C ASP A 144 -3.12 21.54 -17.70
N LYS A 145 -2.84 21.30 -18.98
CA LYS A 145 -1.51 21.54 -19.57
C LYS A 145 -1.04 23.00 -19.37
N GLN A 146 -1.98 23.90 -19.11
CA GLN A 146 -1.70 25.31 -18.81
C GLN A 146 -1.17 25.49 -17.39
N GLU A 147 -1.71 24.75 -16.39
CA GLU A 147 -1.18 24.76 -15.01
C GLU A 147 0.22 24.18 -14.92
N ILE A 148 0.49 23.05 -15.59
CA ILE A 148 1.85 22.46 -15.63
C ILE A 148 2.83 23.44 -16.28
N LYS A 149 2.43 24.10 -17.36
CA LYS A 149 3.27 25.10 -18.01
C LYS A 149 3.53 26.30 -17.09
N ALA A 150 2.51 26.77 -16.37
CA ALA A 150 2.65 27.84 -15.40
C ALA A 150 3.60 27.46 -14.25
N ILE A 151 3.51 26.24 -13.74
CA ILE A 151 4.44 25.73 -12.71
C ILE A 151 5.87 25.63 -13.25
N LYS A 152 6.06 25.09 -14.46
CA LYS A 152 7.35 25.04 -15.15
C LYS A 152 7.98 26.45 -15.27
N ASP A 153 7.19 27.41 -15.73
CA ASP A 153 7.62 28.79 -15.89
C ASP A 153 7.99 29.42 -14.53
N GLN A 154 7.21 29.18 -13.48
CA GLN A 154 7.51 29.66 -12.11
C GLN A 154 8.81 29.03 -11.55
N ILE A 155 9.05 27.75 -11.78
CA ILE A 155 10.30 27.06 -11.38
C ILE A 155 11.49 27.69 -12.10
N LEU A 156 11.38 27.87 -13.44
CA LEU A 156 12.44 28.47 -14.24
C LEU A 156 12.73 29.92 -13.84
N ASP A 157 11.72 30.72 -13.52
CA ASP A 157 11.91 32.08 -13.04
C ASP A 157 12.66 32.09 -11.70
N LYS A 158 12.31 31.20 -10.75
CA LYS A 158 13.04 31.07 -9.47
C LYS A 158 14.50 30.65 -9.64
N ILE A 159 14.78 29.75 -10.55
CA ILE A 159 16.15 29.32 -10.87
C ILE A 159 16.92 30.47 -11.49
N ARG A 160 16.33 31.19 -12.43
CA ARG A 160 16.94 32.32 -13.10
C ARG A 160 17.24 33.48 -12.16
N ASP A 161 16.30 33.82 -11.25
CA ASP A 161 16.49 34.86 -10.23
C ASP A 161 17.63 34.56 -9.25
N ALA A 162 17.93 33.26 -9.07
CA ALA A 162 19.01 32.80 -8.19
C ALA A 162 20.34 32.56 -8.92
N GLU A 163 20.40 32.68 -10.24
CA GLU A 163 21.59 32.39 -11.05
C GLU A 163 22.79 33.24 -10.62
N GLU A 164 22.62 34.55 -10.35
CA GLU A 164 23.63 35.44 -9.84
C GLU A 164 24.12 35.11 -8.43
N GLN A 165 23.34 34.34 -7.68
CA GLN A 165 23.64 33.92 -6.29
C GLN A 165 24.24 32.50 -6.21
N GLY A 166 24.55 31.89 -7.36
CA GLY A 166 25.12 30.55 -7.43
C GLY A 166 24.09 29.40 -7.45
N GLY A 167 22.83 29.72 -7.75
CA GLY A 167 21.72 28.71 -7.86
C GLY A 167 20.77 28.73 -6.67
N ILE A 168 19.81 27.84 -6.68
CA ILE A 168 18.77 27.69 -5.66
C ILE A 168 18.58 26.20 -5.32
N ASP A 169 18.47 25.91 -4.02
CA ASP A 169 18.16 24.56 -3.55
C ASP A 169 16.72 24.17 -3.87
N GLN A 170 16.51 22.90 -4.22
CA GLN A 170 15.21 22.32 -4.52
C GLN A 170 14.20 22.53 -3.39
N ASP A 171 14.63 22.37 -2.13
CA ASP A 171 13.77 22.58 -0.96
C ASP A 171 13.28 24.03 -0.85
N LYS A 172 14.10 25.00 -1.27
CA LYS A 172 13.73 26.42 -1.29
C LYS A 172 12.68 26.71 -2.36
N ILE A 173 12.77 26.08 -3.54
CA ILE A 173 11.75 26.17 -4.59
C ILE A 173 10.42 25.62 -4.08
N ILE A 174 10.44 24.48 -3.39
CA ILE A 174 9.24 23.87 -2.79
C ILE A 174 8.62 24.79 -1.73
N MET A 175 9.47 25.44 -0.89
CA MET A 175 8.99 26.36 0.13
C MET A 175 8.37 27.65 -0.47
N ASP A 176 8.89 28.10 -1.59
CA ASP A 176 8.40 29.32 -2.26
C ASP A 176 7.10 29.08 -3.03
N LEU A 177 6.90 27.87 -3.57
CA LEU A 177 5.72 27.48 -4.34
C LEU A 177 4.69 26.70 -3.48
N ARG A 178 4.32 27.25 -2.33
CA ARG A 178 3.47 26.60 -1.31
C ARG A 178 2.07 26.19 -1.79
N GLU A 179 1.58 26.78 -2.86
CA GLU A 179 0.27 26.46 -3.44
C GLU A 179 0.30 25.21 -4.33
N THR A 180 1.51 24.75 -4.69
CA THR A 180 1.71 23.56 -5.53
C THR A 180 2.23 22.41 -4.66
N SER A 181 1.77 21.17 -4.95
CA SER A 181 2.23 20.02 -4.18
C SER A 181 3.73 19.75 -4.41
N PRO A 182 4.49 19.40 -3.35
CA PRO A 182 5.91 19.10 -3.46
C PRO A 182 6.23 18.01 -4.50
N GLU A 183 5.34 17.03 -4.66
CA GLU A 183 5.51 15.94 -5.62
C GLU A 183 5.52 16.44 -7.06
N ILE A 184 4.67 17.40 -7.37
CA ILE A 184 4.58 18.00 -8.72
C ILE A 184 5.80 18.82 -9.02
N ILE A 185 6.23 19.66 -8.07
CA ILE A 185 7.45 20.48 -8.20
C ILE A 185 8.64 19.57 -8.44
N ASN A 186 8.80 18.49 -7.64
CA ASN A 186 9.88 17.53 -7.78
C ASN A 186 9.89 16.80 -9.12
N GLN A 187 8.71 16.42 -9.62
CA GLN A 187 8.59 15.79 -10.94
C GLN A 187 8.99 16.74 -12.07
N GLU A 188 8.60 18.01 -11.95
CA GLU A 188 8.91 18.99 -13.00
C GLU A 188 10.40 19.40 -12.96
N ILE A 189 11.01 19.59 -11.78
CA ILE A 189 12.45 19.81 -11.65
C ILE A 189 13.23 18.63 -12.24
N LYS A 190 12.82 17.39 -11.96
CA LYS A 190 13.47 16.20 -12.51
C LYS A 190 13.41 16.17 -14.04
N LYS A 191 12.29 16.53 -14.64
CA LYS A 191 12.17 16.64 -16.10
C LYS A 191 13.06 17.72 -16.67
N LEU A 192 13.16 18.89 -16.01
CA LEU A 192 14.02 19.98 -16.43
C LEU A 192 15.50 19.58 -16.43
N LEU A 193 15.92 18.78 -15.43
CA LEU A 193 17.26 18.19 -15.35
C LEU A 193 17.48 17.14 -16.46
N GLU A 194 16.51 16.26 -16.70
CA GLU A 194 16.56 15.23 -17.77
C GLU A 194 16.57 15.87 -19.18
N GLU A 195 15.87 16.98 -19.37
CA GLU A 195 15.85 17.76 -20.59
C GLU A 195 17.11 18.63 -20.78
N GLY A 196 17.99 18.72 -19.77
CA GLY A 196 19.20 19.54 -19.78
C GLY A 196 18.93 21.06 -19.79
N ILE A 197 17.75 21.48 -19.31
CA ILE A 197 17.38 22.90 -19.24
C ILE A 197 17.99 23.55 -17.99
N VAL A 198 18.15 22.78 -16.92
CA VAL A 198 18.77 23.18 -15.64
C VAL A 198 19.82 22.13 -15.24
N PHE A 199 20.76 22.51 -14.34
CA PHE A 199 21.87 21.68 -13.88
C PHE A 199 22.32 22.06 -12.47
#